data_94287979f938c20f35ddc8ead1a9eb61
#
_entry.id   94287979f938c20f35ddc8ead1a9eb61
#
_cell.length_a   1.000
_cell.length_b   1.000
_cell.length_c   1.000
_cell.angle_alpha   90.00
_cell.angle_beta   90.00
_cell.angle_gamma   90.00
#
_symmetry.space_group_name_H-M   'P 1'
#
loop_
_entity.id
_entity.type
_entity.pdbx_description
1 polymer ?
#
loop_
_entity_poly.entity_id
_entity_poly.type
_entity_poly.pdbx_seq_one_letter_code
_entity_poly.pdbx_strand_id
1 'polypeptide(L)'
;MFFTNFLKGIIIGLGKVIPGVSGAILAASLGIYEKGLEILSNLKTQLLKNIKFVLSIGLGILCAMVLGSKLILYLLNNHYLITMFCFMGMIVGGVEPLYNKVYKEFNITNLWVFLFSFFAIILLSFIKIQVKNASGVFIYILSGISEAVSTIVPGISGTALL
;
A
#
# COMPACT_ATOMS: atom_id res chain seq x y z
N MET A 1 25.44 -0.61 4.30
CA MET A 1 24.21 0.18 4.56
C MET A 1 23.37 0.48 3.31
N PHE A 2 23.91 0.94 2.18
CA PHE A 2 23.10 1.22 0.97
C PHE A 2 22.39 -0.03 0.44
N PHE A 3 23.11 -1.11 0.22
CA PHE A 3 22.58 -2.36 -0.31
C PHE A 3 21.51 -3.00 0.60
N THR A 4 21.72 -2.96 1.91
CA THR A 4 20.73 -3.46 2.89
C THR A 4 19.43 -2.67 2.82
N ASN A 5 19.51 -1.33 2.71
CA ASN A 5 18.33 -0.48 2.56
C ASN A 5 17.66 -0.68 1.20
N PHE A 6 18.44 -0.91 0.14
CA PHE A 6 17.91 -1.25 -1.18
C PHE A 6 17.09 -2.56 -1.15
N LEU A 7 17.61 -3.61 -0.50
CA LEU A 7 16.86 -4.86 -0.33
C LEU A 7 15.59 -4.68 0.50
N LYS A 8 15.64 -3.89 1.59
CA LYS A 8 14.44 -3.53 2.35
C LYS A 8 13.42 -2.78 1.46
N GLY A 9 13.89 -1.88 0.59
CA GLY A 9 13.06 -1.21 -0.39
C GLY A 9 12.38 -2.17 -1.37
N ILE A 10 13.09 -3.20 -1.84
CA ILE A 10 12.51 -4.25 -2.70
C ILE A 10 11.36 -4.97 -1.98
N ILE A 11 11.55 -5.37 -0.72
CA ILE A 11 10.52 -6.08 0.05
C ILE A 11 9.28 -5.21 0.21
N ILE A 12 9.45 -3.91 0.52
CA ILE A 12 8.33 -2.97 0.65
C ILE A 12 7.63 -2.77 -0.69
N GLY A 13 8.38 -2.63 -1.77
CA GLY A 13 7.83 -2.45 -3.11
C GLY A 13 7.04 -3.66 -3.60
N LEU A 14 7.49 -4.88 -3.30
CA LEU A 14 6.71 -6.09 -3.55
C LEU A 14 5.40 -6.08 -2.77
N GLY A 15 5.41 -5.65 -1.49
CA GLY A 15 4.19 -5.51 -0.69
C GLY A 15 3.19 -4.47 -1.23
N LYS A 16 3.64 -3.56 -2.08
CA LYS A 16 2.73 -2.61 -2.77
C LYS A 16 2.12 -3.20 -4.05
N VAL A 17 2.78 -4.15 -4.68
CA VAL A 17 2.29 -4.79 -5.92
C VAL A 17 1.34 -5.96 -5.61
N ILE A 18 1.52 -6.61 -4.47
CA ILE A 18 0.75 -7.78 -4.08
C ILE A 18 -0.50 -7.33 -3.31
N PRO A 19 -1.72 -7.62 -3.79
CA PRO A 19 -2.95 -7.32 -3.07
C PRO A 19 -3.01 -8.02 -1.71
N GLY A 20 -3.50 -7.31 -0.68
CA GLY A 20 -3.60 -7.83 0.69
C GLY A 20 -2.33 -7.68 1.53
N VAL A 21 -1.21 -7.24 0.94
CA VAL A 21 0.03 -6.98 1.67
C VAL A 21 0.23 -5.47 1.81
N SER A 22 0.41 -4.99 3.05
CA SER A 22 0.63 -3.57 3.31
C SER A 22 2.12 -3.23 3.31
N GLY A 23 2.55 -2.38 2.38
CA GLY A 23 3.92 -1.86 2.35
C GLY A 23 4.32 -1.11 3.62
N ALA A 24 3.37 -0.43 4.27
CA ALA A 24 3.61 0.26 5.55
C ALA A 24 3.89 -0.72 6.70
N ILE A 25 3.16 -1.84 6.76
CA ILE A 25 3.42 -2.91 7.75
C ILE A 25 4.80 -3.51 7.52
N LEU A 26 5.17 -3.78 6.26
CA LEU A 26 6.51 -4.27 5.93
C LEU A 26 7.60 -3.26 6.31
N ALA A 27 7.39 -1.97 6.08
CA ALA A 27 8.33 -0.93 6.48
C ALA A 27 8.51 -0.89 8.01
N ALA A 28 7.41 -1.04 8.77
CA ALA A 28 7.44 -1.10 10.22
C ALA A 28 8.19 -2.36 10.71
N SER A 29 7.90 -3.52 10.16
CA SER A 29 8.57 -4.79 10.49
C SER A 29 10.08 -4.77 10.18
N LEU A 30 10.48 -4.02 9.14
CA LEU A 30 11.88 -3.84 8.77
C LEU A 30 12.60 -2.74 9.57
N GLY A 31 11.88 -2.04 10.48
CA GLY A 31 12.41 -1.01 11.36
C GLY A 31 12.82 0.27 10.62
N ILE A 32 12.19 0.59 9.49
CA ILE A 32 12.49 1.79 8.70
C ILE A 32 11.32 2.79 8.64
N TYR A 33 10.16 2.39 9.14
CA TYR A 33 8.95 3.21 9.10
C TYR A 33 9.09 4.51 9.89
N GLU A 34 9.58 4.44 11.14
CA GLU A 34 9.77 5.61 12.01
C GLU A 34 10.78 6.59 11.42
N LYS A 35 11.88 6.08 10.88
CA LYS A 35 12.87 6.91 10.19
C LYS A 35 12.30 7.57 8.94
N GLY A 36 11.43 6.88 8.21
CA GLY A 36 10.69 7.45 7.09
C GLY A 36 9.80 8.61 7.53
N LEU A 37 9.03 8.44 8.62
CA LEU A 37 8.18 9.49 9.18
C LEU A 37 9.00 10.69 9.70
N GLU A 38 10.14 10.46 10.36
CA GLU A 38 11.04 11.53 10.81
C GLU A 38 11.52 12.37 9.62
N ILE A 39 11.91 11.74 8.49
CA ILE A 39 12.33 12.45 7.29
C ILE A 39 11.17 13.24 6.69
N LEU A 40 9.96 12.68 6.65
CA LEU A 40 8.76 13.33 6.13
C LEU A 40 8.33 14.54 6.98
N SER A 41 8.46 14.46 8.31
CA SER A 41 8.09 15.56 9.21
C SER A 41 8.99 16.79 9.05
N ASN A 42 10.25 16.62 8.64
CA ASN A 42 11.24 17.68 8.49
C ASN A 42 11.99 17.59 7.16
N LEU A 43 11.25 17.63 6.05
CA LEU A 43 11.79 17.42 4.69
C LEU A 43 13.00 18.31 4.36
N LYS A 44 12.94 19.61 4.71
CA LYS A 44 13.99 20.56 4.34
C LYS A 44 15.36 20.23 4.94
N THR A 45 15.38 19.71 6.16
CA THR A 45 16.62 19.45 6.91
C THR A 45 17.03 17.99 6.87
N GLN A 46 16.08 17.08 6.97
CA GLN A 46 16.34 15.66 7.09
C GLN A 46 16.50 14.94 5.74
N LEU A 47 15.86 15.45 4.67
CA LEU A 47 15.94 14.82 3.36
C LEU A 47 17.39 14.82 2.83
N LEU A 48 18.03 15.98 2.82
CA LEU A 48 19.42 16.11 2.34
C LEU A 48 20.40 15.33 3.21
N LYS A 49 20.18 15.35 4.53
CA LYS A 49 21.03 14.63 5.49
C LYS A 49 20.93 13.11 5.33
N ASN A 50 19.75 12.60 4.97
CA ASN A 50 19.47 11.18 4.80
C ASN A 50 19.30 10.75 3.34
N ILE A 51 19.81 11.52 2.37
CA ILE A 51 19.58 11.30 0.94
C ILE A 51 19.98 9.89 0.48
N LYS A 52 21.08 9.34 1.00
CA LYS A 52 21.53 7.98 0.67
C LYS A 52 20.53 6.91 1.13
N PHE A 53 19.89 7.13 2.29
CA PHE A 53 18.85 6.25 2.81
C PHE A 53 17.61 6.32 1.94
N VAL A 54 17.12 7.52 1.64
CA VAL A 54 15.92 7.74 0.81
C VAL A 54 16.11 7.19 -0.59
N LEU A 55 17.25 7.48 -1.22
CA LEU A 55 17.56 6.96 -2.57
C LEU A 55 17.66 5.43 -2.59
N SER A 56 18.32 4.82 -1.59
CA SER A 56 18.48 3.36 -1.58
C SER A 56 17.14 2.65 -1.45
N ILE A 57 16.26 3.12 -0.55
CA ILE A 57 14.91 2.55 -0.38
C ILE A 57 14.05 2.86 -1.60
N GLY A 58 14.04 4.11 -2.07
CA GLY A 58 13.25 4.53 -3.22
C GLY A 58 13.59 3.73 -4.48
N LEU A 59 14.86 3.55 -4.79
CA LEU A 59 15.32 2.73 -5.92
C LEU A 59 14.90 1.26 -5.75
N GLY A 60 14.97 0.72 -4.52
CA GLY A 60 14.50 -0.63 -4.23
C GLY A 60 13.01 -0.79 -4.48
N ILE A 61 12.19 0.16 -4.01
CA ILE A 61 10.74 0.17 -4.22
C ILE A 61 10.43 0.25 -5.73
N LEU A 62 11.04 1.19 -6.45
CA LEU A 62 10.82 1.35 -7.89
C LEU A 62 11.20 0.08 -8.67
N CYS A 63 12.34 -0.50 -8.37
CA CYS A 63 12.78 -1.75 -8.98
C CYS A 63 11.76 -2.88 -8.74
N ALA A 64 11.30 -3.02 -7.50
CA ALA A 64 10.32 -4.04 -7.14
C ALA A 64 8.95 -3.79 -7.78
N MET A 65 8.51 -2.54 -7.90
CA MET A 65 7.26 -2.20 -8.57
C MET A 65 7.31 -2.54 -10.07
N VAL A 66 8.40 -2.21 -10.75
CA VAL A 66 8.55 -2.49 -12.19
C VAL A 66 8.67 -3.99 -12.45
N LEU A 67 9.50 -4.70 -11.70
CA LEU A 67 9.69 -6.14 -11.88
C LEU A 67 8.48 -6.93 -11.37
N GLY A 68 7.94 -6.54 -10.20
CA GLY A 68 6.77 -7.18 -9.59
C GLY A 68 5.52 -7.02 -10.44
N SER A 69 5.25 -5.83 -10.98
CA SER A 69 4.10 -5.61 -11.86
C SER A 69 4.16 -6.48 -13.13
N LYS A 70 5.34 -6.61 -13.74
CA LYS A 70 5.54 -7.51 -14.88
C LYS A 70 5.27 -8.98 -14.51
N LEU A 71 5.77 -9.41 -13.36
CA LEU A 71 5.55 -10.76 -12.85
C LEU A 71 4.06 -11.03 -12.60
N ILE A 72 3.37 -10.11 -11.91
CA ILE A 72 1.93 -10.23 -11.63
C ILE A 72 1.13 -10.25 -12.92
N LEU A 73 1.45 -9.37 -13.87
CA LEU A 73 0.78 -9.36 -15.17
C LEU A 73 0.98 -10.68 -15.93
N TYR A 74 2.19 -11.23 -15.92
CA TYR A 74 2.46 -12.54 -16.50
C TYR A 74 1.65 -13.66 -15.84
N LEU A 75 1.59 -13.68 -14.51
CA LEU A 75 0.81 -14.66 -13.75
C LEU A 75 -0.69 -14.54 -14.01
N LEU A 76 -1.23 -13.33 -14.09
CA LEU A 76 -2.63 -13.09 -14.40
C LEU A 76 -2.99 -13.52 -15.84
N ASN A 77 -2.09 -13.32 -16.79
CA ASN A 77 -2.34 -13.70 -18.18
C ASN A 77 -2.25 -15.22 -18.41
N ASN A 78 -1.33 -15.90 -17.73
CA ASN A 78 -1.07 -17.32 -17.97
C ASN A 78 -1.69 -18.26 -16.91
N HIS A 79 -1.91 -17.77 -15.68
CA HIS A 79 -2.36 -18.56 -14.52
C HIS A 79 -3.40 -17.79 -13.70
N TYR A 80 -4.41 -17.22 -14.36
CA TYR A 80 -5.39 -16.32 -13.77
C TYR A 80 -6.02 -16.87 -12.47
N LEU A 81 -6.62 -18.06 -12.54
CA LEU A 81 -7.34 -18.66 -11.40
C LEU A 81 -6.41 -18.89 -10.20
N ILE A 82 -5.23 -19.47 -10.45
CA ILE A 82 -4.25 -19.75 -9.37
C ILE A 82 -3.82 -18.46 -8.71
N THR A 83 -3.53 -17.43 -9.51
CA THR A 83 -3.10 -16.12 -9.01
C THR A 83 -4.20 -15.45 -8.19
N MET A 84 -5.45 -15.51 -8.63
CA MET A 84 -6.60 -14.96 -7.90
C MET A 84 -6.84 -15.69 -6.59
N PHE A 85 -6.77 -17.02 -6.56
CA PHE A 85 -6.87 -17.79 -5.32
C PHE A 85 -5.73 -17.46 -4.34
N CYS A 86 -4.52 -17.29 -4.86
CA CYS A 86 -3.38 -16.86 -4.04
C CYS A 86 -3.62 -15.49 -3.41
N PHE A 87 -4.14 -14.52 -4.17
CA PHE A 87 -4.47 -13.19 -3.65
C PHE A 87 -5.59 -13.25 -2.61
N MET A 88 -6.65 -14.02 -2.86
CA MET A 88 -7.72 -14.23 -1.86
C MET A 88 -7.18 -14.85 -0.58
N GLY A 89 -6.30 -15.84 -0.69
CA GLY A 89 -5.64 -16.45 0.47
C GLY A 89 -4.81 -15.45 1.29
N MET A 90 -4.05 -14.57 0.62
CA MET A 90 -3.28 -13.52 1.29
C MET A 90 -4.19 -12.49 1.99
N ILE A 91 -5.30 -12.09 1.37
CA ILE A 91 -6.28 -11.18 1.97
C ILE A 91 -6.90 -11.82 3.21
N VAL A 92 -7.36 -13.08 3.10
CA VAL A 92 -7.96 -13.82 4.23
C VAL A 92 -6.93 -14.01 5.36
N GLY A 93 -5.69 -14.37 5.03
CA GLY A 93 -4.61 -14.48 6.02
C GLY A 93 -4.28 -13.17 6.74
N GLY A 94 -4.52 -12.03 6.11
CA GLY A 94 -4.36 -10.71 6.72
C GLY A 94 -5.48 -10.31 7.70
N VAL A 95 -6.60 -11.05 7.73
CA VAL A 95 -7.76 -10.74 8.60
C VAL A 95 -7.45 -11.04 10.06
N GLU A 96 -6.74 -12.12 10.37
CA GLU A 96 -6.48 -12.57 11.74
C GLU A 96 -5.78 -11.50 12.62
N PRO A 97 -4.67 -10.86 12.18
CA PRO A 97 -4.04 -9.79 12.96
C PRO A 97 -4.95 -8.59 13.19
N LEU A 98 -5.80 -8.26 12.20
CA LEU A 98 -6.78 -7.17 12.31
C LEU A 98 -7.88 -7.52 13.30
N TYR A 99 -8.42 -8.73 13.23
CA TYR A 99 -9.45 -9.22 14.15
C TYR A 99 -8.98 -9.15 15.60
N ASN A 100 -7.78 -9.64 15.89
CA ASN A 100 -7.20 -9.63 17.23
C ASN A 100 -7.02 -8.21 17.80
N LYS A 101 -6.73 -7.23 16.94
CA LYS A 101 -6.63 -5.83 17.34
C LYS A 101 -8.01 -5.21 17.60
N VAL A 102 -8.96 -5.43 16.71
CA VAL A 102 -10.33 -4.90 16.83
C VAL A 102 -11.06 -5.52 18.02
N TYR A 103 -10.91 -6.82 18.26
CA TYR A 103 -11.58 -7.53 19.34
C TYR A 103 -11.24 -6.97 20.73
N LYS A 104 -9.99 -6.52 20.93
CA LYS A 104 -9.54 -5.92 22.20
C LYS A 104 -10.13 -4.55 22.49
N GLU A 105 -10.51 -3.81 21.46
CA GLU A 105 -11.01 -2.42 21.54
C GLU A 105 -12.45 -2.33 21.01
N PHE A 106 -13.20 -3.45 21.05
CA PHE A 106 -14.56 -3.48 20.50
C PHE A 106 -15.49 -2.56 21.27
N ASN A 107 -16.11 -1.63 20.54
CA ASN A 107 -17.15 -0.73 21.04
C ASN A 107 -18.29 -0.68 20.01
N ILE A 108 -19.52 -0.48 20.49
CA ILE A 108 -20.70 -0.35 19.64
C ILE A 108 -20.55 0.80 18.61
N THR A 109 -19.86 1.86 18.99
CA THR A 109 -19.54 2.99 18.09
C THR A 109 -18.68 2.53 16.92
N ASN A 110 -17.66 1.68 17.19
CA ASN A 110 -16.78 1.13 16.17
C ASN A 110 -17.52 0.21 15.20
N LEU A 111 -18.56 -0.50 15.69
CA LEU A 111 -19.43 -1.30 14.83
C LEU A 111 -20.21 -0.43 13.83
N TRP A 112 -20.77 0.69 14.29
CA TRP A 112 -21.49 1.62 13.40
C TRP A 112 -20.55 2.23 12.34
N VAL A 113 -19.34 2.62 12.73
CA VAL A 113 -18.34 3.12 11.79
C VAL A 113 -17.97 2.06 10.76
N PHE A 114 -17.80 0.80 11.20
CA PHE A 114 -17.52 -0.33 10.29
C PHE A 114 -18.66 -0.53 9.29
N LEU A 115 -19.91 -0.62 9.77
CA LEU A 115 -21.08 -0.81 8.91
C LEU A 115 -21.23 0.34 7.91
N PHE A 116 -21.10 1.58 8.38
CA PHE A 116 -21.17 2.75 7.49
C PHE A 116 -20.09 2.70 6.40
N SER A 117 -18.84 2.41 6.76
CA SER A 117 -17.73 2.30 5.82
C SER A 117 -17.94 1.15 4.83
N PHE A 118 -18.43 0.00 5.31
CA PHE A 118 -18.74 -1.16 4.48
C PHE A 118 -19.81 -0.85 3.44
N PHE A 119 -20.94 -0.26 3.85
CA PHE A 119 -21.99 0.13 2.92
C PHE A 119 -21.55 1.24 1.97
N ALA A 120 -20.73 2.21 2.44
CA ALA A 120 -20.18 3.26 1.60
C ALA A 120 -19.30 2.68 0.47
N ILE A 121 -18.43 1.72 0.76
CA ILE A 121 -17.59 1.05 -0.25
C ILE A 121 -18.46 0.28 -1.25
N ILE A 122 -19.49 -0.44 -0.78
CA ILE A 122 -20.43 -1.13 -1.67
C ILE A 122 -21.13 -0.14 -2.59
N LEU A 123 -21.66 0.96 -2.06
CA LEU A 123 -22.31 1.98 -2.87
C LEU A 123 -21.36 2.59 -3.90
N LEU A 124 -20.13 2.89 -3.50
CA LEU A 124 -19.09 3.40 -4.42
C LEU A 124 -18.76 2.41 -5.53
N SER A 125 -18.78 1.10 -5.25
CA SER A 125 -18.52 0.08 -6.27
C SER A 125 -19.60 0.00 -7.36
N PHE A 126 -20.82 0.47 -7.08
CA PHE A 126 -21.89 0.58 -8.08
C PHE A 126 -21.76 1.85 -8.94
N ILE A 127 -21.02 2.85 -8.46
CA ILE A 127 -20.75 4.07 -9.23
C ILE A 127 -19.64 3.74 -10.24
N LYS A 128 -20.04 3.28 -11.43
CA LYS A 128 -19.11 3.16 -12.55
C LYS A 128 -18.73 4.56 -13.00
N ILE A 129 -17.71 5.14 -12.38
CA ILE A 129 -17.10 6.35 -12.91
C ILE A 129 -16.39 5.93 -14.19
N GLN A 130 -17.08 6.09 -15.34
CA GLN A 130 -16.45 5.93 -16.64
C GLN A 130 -15.52 7.14 -16.83
N VAL A 131 -14.30 7.01 -16.38
CA VAL A 131 -13.22 7.96 -16.67
C VAL A 131 -12.80 7.77 -18.14
N LYS A 132 -13.76 7.89 -19.05
CA LYS A 132 -13.59 7.57 -20.48
C LYS A 132 -12.66 8.54 -21.22
N ASN A 133 -12.28 9.66 -20.60
CA ASN A 133 -11.44 10.70 -21.23
C ASN A 133 -10.52 11.44 -20.23
N ALA A 134 -10.23 10.84 -19.11
CA ALA A 134 -9.36 11.48 -18.13
C ALA A 134 -7.88 11.07 -18.31
N SER A 135 -7.38 11.22 -19.53
CA SER A 135 -5.96 11.07 -19.87
C SER A 135 -5.15 12.34 -19.57
N GLY A 136 -5.48 13.02 -18.49
CA GLY A 136 -4.75 14.22 -18.06
C GLY A 136 -3.72 13.91 -16.99
N VAL A 137 -2.54 14.50 -17.10
CA VAL A 137 -1.49 14.48 -16.07
C VAL A 137 -2.05 14.77 -14.67
N PHE A 138 -3.09 15.60 -14.58
CA PHE A 138 -3.77 15.93 -13.33
C PHE A 138 -4.37 14.73 -12.60
N ILE A 139 -4.93 13.74 -13.31
CA ILE A 139 -5.51 12.54 -12.68
C ILE A 139 -4.41 11.63 -12.14
N TYR A 140 -3.30 11.49 -12.88
CA TYR A 140 -2.16 10.73 -12.38
C TYR A 140 -1.54 11.38 -11.13
N ILE A 141 -1.54 12.72 -11.06
CA ILE A 141 -1.09 13.43 -9.85
C ILE A 141 -2.05 13.19 -8.69
N LEU A 142 -3.37 13.30 -8.91
CA LEU A 142 -4.38 13.06 -7.87
C LEU A 142 -4.32 11.62 -7.35
N SER A 143 -4.23 10.62 -8.23
CA SER A 143 -4.08 9.22 -7.80
C SER A 143 -2.78 8.99 -7.05
N GLY A 144 -1.67 9.61 -7.47
CA GLY A 144 -0.40 9.54 -6.74
C GLY A 144 -0.47 10.16 -5.34
N ILE A 145 -1.17 11.30 -5.19
CA ILE A 145 -1.40 11.94 -3.89
C ILE A 145 -2.28 11.05 -3.00
N SER A 146 -3.38 10.51 -3.54
CA SER A 146 -4.27 9.60 -2.82
C SER A 146 -3.52 8.36 -2.30
N GLU A 147 -2.70 7.74 -3.14
CA GLU A 147 -1.85 6.61 -2.76
C GLU A 147 -0.82 6.99 -1.69
N ALA A 148 -0.20 8.17 -1.78
CA ALA A 148 0.76 8.65 -0.80
C ALA A 148 0.10 8.87 0.57
N VAL A 149 -1.07 9.51 0.60
CA VAL A 149 -1.84 9.76 1.84
C VAL A 149 -2.22 8.42 2.51
N SER A 150 -2.74 7.47 1.73
CA SER A 150 -3.13 6.16 2.24
C SER A 150 -1.94 5.33 2.78
N THR A 151 -0.74 5.57 2.26
CA THR A 151 0.48 4.90 2.74
C THR A 151 0.95 5.47 4.09
N ILE A 152 0.71 6.76 4.34
CA ILE A 152 1.09 7.43 5.59
C ILE A 152 0.12 7.07 6.72
N VAL A 153 -1.16 6.92 6.42
CA VAL A 153 -2.17 6.57 7.42
C VAL A 153 -2.17 5.04 7.63
N PRO A 154 -1.71 4.55 8.80
CA PRO A 154 -1.69 3.11 9.06
C PRO A 154 -3.11 2.55 9.07
N GLY A 155 -3.33 1.48 8.32
CA GLY A 155 -4.64 0.79 8.24
C GLY A 155 -5.45 1.12 6.99
N ILE A 156 -5.06 2.09 6.17
CA ILE A 156 -5.67 2.35 4.87
C ILE A 156 -4.79 1.73 3.78
N SER A 157 -5.36 0.87 2.96
CA SER A 157 -4.66 0.33 1.79
C SER A 157 -4.82 1.31 0.62
N GLY A 158 -3.69 1.78 0.06
CA GLY A 158 -3.70 2.70 -1.08
C GLY A 158 -4.45 2.16 -2.29
N THR A 159 -4.37 0.85 -2.51
CA THR A 159 -5.09 0.17 -3.59
C THR A 159 -6.61 0.13 -3.39
N ALA A 160 -7.12 0.41 -2.20
CA ALA A 160 -8.56 0.48 -1.93
C ALA A 160 -9.16 1.85 -2.24
N LEU A 161 -8.32 2.88 -2.47
CA LEU A 161 -8.73 4.25 -2.78
C LEU A 161 -8.65 4.58 -4.29
N LEU A 162 -8.07 3.69 -5.10
CA LEU A 162 -7.95 3.81 -6.56
C LEU A 162 -8.97 2.96 -7.28
#